data_de066cf8e0e558377daf0a6bef2ff63a
#
_entry.id   de066cf8e0e558377daf0a6bef2ff63a
#
_cell.length_a   1.000
_cell.length_b   1.000
_cell.length_c   1.000
_cell.angle_alpha   90.00
_cell.angle_beta   90.00
_cell.angle_gamma   90.00
#
_symmetry.space_group_name_H-M   'P 1'
#
loop_
_entity.id
_entity.type
_entity.pdbx_description
1 polymer ?
#
loop_
_entity_poly.entity_id
_entity_poly.type
_entity_poly.pdbx_seq_one_letter_code
_entity_poly.pdbx_strand_id
1 'polypeptide(L)'
;MLHLLVTGSRTWDDAAYIWKILTQLYLNHGAIELHHGACPEGGADQHADDWGNAFAIQGAKVSVVPHPMDRNRLGKGAGPVRNTAMVKVIEGLLYKGKPVACHAFHRNNSRGTNDCAYKALVAGIPLVTHVWNGDAAIQTVHEEQLALFEAA
;
A
#
# COMPACT_ATOMS: atom_id res chain seq x y z
N MET A 1 6.64 -15.65 -0.07
CA MET A 1 6.10 -14.52 0.74
C MET A 1 6.07 -13.27 -0.11
N LEU A 2 4.92 -12.63 -0.22
CA LEU A 2 4.78 -11.34 -0.87
C LEU A 2 5.08 -10.22 0.15
N HIS A 3 5.97 -9.30 -0.21
CA HIS A 3 6.19 -8.07 0.55
C HIS A 3 5.31 -6.98 -0.08
N LEU A 4 4.24 -6.63 0.61
CA LEU A 4 3.18 -5.78 0.08
C LEU A 4 3.21 -4.41 0.75
N LEU A 5 3.28 -3.36 -0.07
CA LEU A 5 3.11 -1.99 0.36
C LEU A 5 1.66 -1.56 0.10
N VAL A 6 0.98 -1.13 1.15
CA VAL A 6 -0.35 -0.52 1.03
C VAL A 6 -0.24 0.96 1.37
N THR A 7 -0.75 1.77 0.48
CA THR A 7 -0.95 3.21 0.70
C THR A 7 -2.39 3.57 0.33
N GLY A 8 -2.92 4.63 0.88
CA GLY A 8 -4.26 5.04 0.51
C GLY A 8 -4.80 6.21 1.31
N SER A 9 -5.96 6.66 0.87
CA SER A 9 -6.61 7.84 1.44
C SER A 9 -7.11 7.58 2.85
N ARG A 10 -6.91 8.57 3.74
CA ARG A 10 -7.45 8.53 5.10
C ARG A 10 -8.99 8.55 5.13
N THR A 11 -9.62 8.93 4.02
CA THR A 11 -11.07 8.95 3.84
C THR A 11 -11.64 7.70 3.19
N TRP A 12 -10.79 6.71 2.86
CA TRP A 12 -11.27 5.44 2.33
C TRP A 12 -12.01 4.68 3.42
N ASP A 13 -13.32 4.51 3.29
CA ASP A 13 -14.17 3.90 4.30
C ASP A 13 -14.78 2.54 3.89
N ASP A 14 -14.49 2.07 2.67
CA ASP A 14 -14.87 0.72 2.23
C ASP A 14 -13.83 -0.31 2.67
N ALA A 15 -13.88 -0.71 3.93
CA ALA A 15 -12.99 -1.73 4.48
C ALA A 15 -13.15 -3.08 3.78
N ALA A 16 -14.37 -3.45 3.42
CA ALA A 16 -14.67 -4.73 2.79
C ALA A 16 -13.94 -4.89 1.44
N TYR A 17 -13.84 -3.82 0.66
CA TYR A 17 -13.09 -3.85 -0.60
C TYR A 17 -11.61 -4.14 -0.37
N ILE A 18 -10.96 -3.42 0.56
CA ILE A 18 -9.55 -3.64 0.90
C ILE A 18 -9.34 -5.07 1.40
N TRP A 19 -10.19 -5.55 2.30
CA TRP A 19 -10.10 -6.92 2.83
C TRP A 19 -10.22 -7.97 1.73
N LYS A 20 -11.09 -7.76 0.75
CA LYS A 20 -11.23 -8.64 -0.42
C LYS A 20 -9.93 -8.71 -1.23
N ILE A 21 -9.34 -7.56 -1.54
CA ILE A 21 -8.08 -7.49 -2.31
C ILE A 21 -6.94 -8.18 -1.55
N LEU A 22 -6.77 -7.87 -0.26
CA LEU A 22 -5.70 -8.45 0.55
C LEU A 22 -5.87 -9.96 0.72
N THR A 23 -7.11 -10.43 0.89
CA THR A 23 -7.40 -11.87 0.99
C THR A 23 -7.06 -12.59 -0.31
N GLN A 24 -7.37 -12.01 -1.47
CA GLN A 24 -7.01 -12.59 -2.77
C GLN A 24 -5.50 -12.68 -2.94
N LEU A 25 -4.77 -11.64 -2.54
CA LEU A 25 -3.30 -11.65 -2.59
C LEU A 25 -2.72 -12.73 -1.67
N TYR A 26 -3.27 -12.87 -0.48
CA TYR A 26 -2.86 -13.93 0.45
C TYR A 26 -3.09 -15.33 -0.14
N LEU A 27 -4.25 -15.57 -0.73
CA LEU A 27 -4.56 -16.85 -1.36
C LEU A 27 -3.62 -17.17 -2.53
N ASN A 28 -3.22 -16.14 -3.28
CA ASN A 28 -2.32 -16.31 -4.43
C ASN A 28 -0.87 -16.53 -4.01
N HIS A 29 -0.42 -15.95 -2.91
CA HIS A 29 0.99 -15.94 -2.50
C HIS A 29 1.30 -16.83 -1.29
N GLY A 30 0.30 -17.23 -0.53
CA GLY A 30 0.43 -18.12 0.64
C GLY A 30 1.03 -17.48 1.88
N ALA A 31 1.68 -16.32 1.78
CA ALA A 31 2.21 -15.57 2.90
C ALA A 31 2.39 -14.10 2.49
N ILE A 32 2.12 -13.17 3.41
CA ILE A 32 2.25 -11.73 3.19
C ILE A 32 2.98 -11.07 4.35
N GLU A 33 3.96 -10.23 4.04
CA GLU A 33 4.47 -9.20 4.93
C GLU A 33 3.88 -7.87 4.48
N LEU A 34 2.97 -7.32 5.28
CA LEU A 34 2.20 -6.12 4.96
C LEU A 34 2.88 -4.88 5.54
N HIS A 35 3.22 -3.93 4.66
CA HIS A 35 3.75 -2.63 5.05
C HIS A 35 2.70 -1.55 4.78
N HIS A 36 2.50 -0.64 5.73
CA HIS A 36 1.60 0.51 5.57
C HIS A 36 2.09 1.71 6.38
N GLY A 37 1.52 2.87 6.10
CA GLY A 37 2.00 4.13 6.65
C GLY A 37 1.50 4.47 8.06
N ALA A 38 0.74 3.62 8.71
CA ALA A 38 0.20 3.85 10.05
C ALA A 38 -0.47 5.24 10.20
N CYS A 39 -1.30 5.62 9.22
CA CYS A 39 -1.97 6.92 9.23
C CYS A 39 -2.82 7.07 10.51
N PRO A 40 -2.54 8.08 11.38
CA PRO A 40 -3.26 8.22 12.63
C PRO A 40 -4.73 8.60 12.45
N GLU A 41 -5.11 9.14 11.29
CA GLU A 41 -6.48 9.47 10.95
C GLU A 41 -7.30 8.27 10.44
N GLY A 42 -6.69 7.10 10.32
CA GLY A 42 -7.36 5.88 9.87
C GLY A 42 -7.31 5.69 8.36
N GLY A 43 -8.44 5.36 7.75
CA GLY A 43 -8.56 5.13 6.31
C GLY A 43 -7.94 3.82 5.84
N ALA A 44 -7.37 3.82 4.63
CA ALA A 44 -6.86 2.61 4.00
C ALA A 44 -5.78 1.91 4.84
N ASP A 45 -4.87 2.67 5.44
CA ASP A 45 -3.81 2.09 6.29
C ASP A 45 -4.40 1.33 7.47
N GLN A 46 -5.41 1.89 8.14
CA GLN A 46 -6.07 1.24 9.28
C GLN A 46 -6.82 -0.02 8.85
N HIS A 47 -7.54 0.03 7.73
CA HIS A 47 -8.25 -1.15 7.22
C HIS A 47 -7.30 -2.29 6.87
N ALA A 48 -6.14 -1.96 6.28
CA ALA A 48 -5.11 -2.94 5.99
C ALA A 48 -4.49 -3.52 7.27
N ASP A 49 -4.22 -2.67 8.25
CA ASP A 49 -3.69 -3.09 9.55
C ASP A 49 -4.65 -4.06 10.25
N ASP A 50 -5.93 -3.70 10.29
CA ASP A 50 -6.99 -4.54 10.89
C ASP A 50 -7.06 -5.91 10.20
N TRP A 51 -6.99 -5.95 8.88
CA TRP A 51 -6.96 -7.19 8.12
C TRP A 51 -5.76 -8.07 8.50
N GLY A 52 -4.56 -7.46 8.49
CA GLY A 52 -3.32 -8.19 8.78
C GLY A 52 -3.31 -8.79 10.16
N ASN A 53 -3.73 -8.02 11.16
CA ASN A 53 -3.79 -8.47 12.55
C ASN A 53 -4.86 -9.56 12.74
N ALA A 54 -6.02 -9.41 12.13
CA ALA A 54 -7.09 -10.42 12.20
C ALA A 54 -6.64 -11.76 11.61
N PHE A 55 -5.97 -11.74 10.46
CA PHE A 55 -5.47 -12.96 9.82
C PHE A 55 -4.32 -13.59 10.59
N ALA A 56 -3.39 -12.78 11.11
CA ALA A 56 -2.28 -13.27 11.93
C ALA A 56 -2.76 -13.97 13.20
N ILE A 57 -3.74 -13.40 13.88
CA ILE A 57 -4.34 -14.00 15.10
C ILE A 57 -4.96 -15.37 14.81
N GLN A 58 -5.51 -15.57 13.62
CA GLN A 58 -6.10 -16.84 13.21
C GLN A 58 -5.07 -17.86 12.70
N GLY A 59 -3.78 -17.54 12.74
CA GLY A 59 -2.71 -18.44 12.34
C GLY A 59 -2.31 -18.36 10.88
N ALA A 60 -2.81 -17.39 10.11
CA ALA A 60 -2.36 -17.15 8.76
C ALA A 60 -0.90 -16.65 8.75
N LYS A 61 -0.18 -16.93 7.67
CA LYS A 61 1.20 -16.47 7.48
C LYS A 61 1.22 -15.01 7.03
N VAL A 62 0.81 -14.14 7.93
CA VAL A 62 0.73 -12.69 7.72
C VAL A 62 1.46 -11.99 8.86
N SER A 63 2.34 -11.07 8.51
CA SER A 63 2.95 -10.13 9.45
C SER A 63 2.66 -8.70 9.01
N VAL A 64 2.59 -7.78 9.97
CA VAL A 64 2.30 -6.37 9.71
C VAL A 64 3.48 -5.52 10.18
N VAL A 65 3.96 -4.65 9.30
CA VAL A 65 5.07 -3.72 9.55
C VAL A 65 4.57 -2.29 9.35
N PRO A 66 4.08 -1.63 10.39
CA PRO A 66 3.66 -0.23 10.28
C PRO A 66 4.87 0.71 10.20
N HIS A 67 4.73 1.79 9.44
CA HIS A 67 5.73 2.84 9.27
C HIS A 67 5.15 4.19 9.73
N PRO A 68 5.13 4.47 11.03
CA PRO A 68 4.56 5.73 11.52
C PRO A 68 5.42 6.91 11.09
N MET A 69 4.76 8.05 10.80
CA MET A 69 5.46 9.29 10.52
C MET A 69 5.82 10.04 11.81
N ASP A 70 6.95 10.76 11.77
CA ASP A 70 7.44 11.56 12.88
C ASP A 70 6.97 13.02 12.75
N ARG A 71 5.70 13.28 13.06
CA ARG A 71 5.12 14.63 13.00
C ARG A 71 5.73 15.60 14.01
N ASN A 72 6.17 15.10 15.16
CA ASN A 72 6.76 15.95 16.20
C ASN A 72 8.06 16.58 15.73
N ARG A 73 8.88 15.83 14.98
CA ARG A 73 10.16 16.31 14.47
C ARG A 73 10.04 17.00 13.11
N LEU A 74 9.18 16.49 12.22
CA LEU A 74 9.16 16.88 10.80
C LEU A 74 7.94 17.69 10.39
N GLY A 75 6.92 17.80 11.25
CA GLY A 75 5.70 18.55 10.95
C GLY A 75 5.01 18.04 9.67
N LYS A 76 4.71 18.97 8.76
CA LYS A 76 4.03 18.67 7.49
C LYS A 76 4.88 17.82 6.52
N GLY A 77 6.19 17.85 6.67
CA GLY A 77 7.12 17.04 5.88
C GLY A 77 7.17 15.57 6.28
N ALA A 78 6.56 15.19 7.40
CA ALA A 78 6.65 13.85 7.96
C ALA A 78 6.08 12.76 7.03
N GLY A 79 4.94 13.02 6.37
CA GLY A 79 4.31 12.09 5.45
C GLY A 79 5.20 11.73 4.25
N PRO A 80 5.66 12.71 3.46
CA PRO A 80 6.56 12.45 2.34
C PRO A 80 7.86 11.77 2.73
N VAL A 81 8.47 12.13 3.86
CA VAL A 81 9.70 11.48 4.37
C VAL A 81 9.42 10.02 4.73
N ARG A 82 8.32 9.73 5.42
CA ARG A 82 7.89 8.36 5.74
C ARG A 82 7.65 7.55 4.47
N ASN A 83 6.98 8.12 3.46
CA ASN A 83 6.71 7.44 2.20
C ASN A 83 8.01 7.06 1.49
N THR A 84 8.99 7.97 1.44
CA THR A 84 10.30 7.70 0.86
C THR A 84 10.99 6.53 1.57
N ALA A 85 11.01 6.53 2.90
CA ALA A 85 11.63 5.46 3.68
C ALA A 85 10.94 4.12 3.46
N MET A 86 9.62 4.12 3.43
CA MET A 86 8.81 2.92 3.25
C MET A 86 9.03 2.31 1.85
N VAL A 87 9.02 3.13 0.80
CA VAL A 87 9.31 2.67 -0.56
C VAL A 87 10.73 2.11 -0.68
N LYS A 88 11.73 2.73 -0.03
CA LYS A 88 13.10 2.21 -0.04
C LYS A 88 13.23 0.82 0.59
N VAL A 89 12.47 0.53 1.62
CA VAL A 89 12.44 -0.82 2.22
C VAL A 89 11.98 -1.86 1.19
N ILE A 90 10.90 -1.57 0.49
CA ILE A 90 10.34 -2.48 -0.54
C ILE A 90 11.26 -2.57 -1.75
N GLU A 91 11.84 -1.46 -2.19
CA GLU A 91 12.82 -1.43 -3.28
C GLU A 91 14.04 -2.32 -2.97
N GLY A 92 14.53 -2.27 -1.73
CA GLY A 92 15.63 -3.14 -1.30
C GLY A 92 15.29 -4.62 -1.38
N LEU A 93 14.04 -4.99 -1.07
CA LEU A 93 13.56 -6.35 -1.21
C LEU A 93 13.44 -6.76 -2.68
N LEU A 94 12.98 -5.84 -3.53
CA LEU A 94 12.92 -6.06 -4.98
C LEU A 94 14.31 -6.38 -5.56
N TYR A 95 15.33 -5.62 -5.18
CA TYR A 95 16.71 -5.87 -5.63
C TYR A 95 17.29 -7.20 -5.15
N LYS A 96 16.77 -7.73 -4.05
CA LYS A 96 17.11 -9.07 -3.56
C LYS A 96 16.33 -10.20 -4.26
N GLY A 97 15.51 -9.87 -5.26
CA GLY A 97 14.69 -10.84 -5.99
C GLY A 97 13.46 -11.33 -5.23
N LYS A 98 13.04 -10.62 -4.19
CA LYS A 98 11.83 -10.98 -3.44
C LYS A 98 10.57 -10.51 -4.18
N PRO A 99 9.45 -11.27 -4.10
CA PRO A 99 8.18 -10.80 -4.64
C PRO A 99 7.70 -9.56 -3.88
N VAL A 100 7.45 -8.47 -4.61
CA VAL A 100 6.97 -7.20 -4.05
C VAL A 100 5.81 -6.67 -4.87
N ALA A 101 4.94 -5.89 -4.24
CA ALA A 101 3.87 -5.16 -4.91
C ALA A 101 3.46 -3.94 -4.07
N CYS A 102 2.86 -2.96 -4.72
CA CYS A 102 2.22 -1.82 -4.07
C CYS A 102 0.76 -1.74 -4.52
N HIS A 103 -0.14 -1.62 -3.56
CA HIS A 103 -1.54 -1.34 -3.81
C HIS A 103 -1.89 0.02 -3.21
N ALA A 104 -2.35 0.93 -4.06
CA ALA A 104 -2.75 2.28 -3.69
C ALA A 104 -4.27 2.42 -3.76
N PHE A 105 -4.90 2.83 -2.67
CA PHE A 105 -6.35 2.99 -2.56
C PHE A 105 -6.70 4.46 -2.52
N HIS A 106 -6.99 5.04 -3.69
CA HIS A 106 -7.30 6.46 -3.86
C HIS A 106 -8.78 6.75 -3.67
N ARG A 107 -9.09 7.68 -2.78
CA ARG A 107 -10.39 8.35 -2.73
C ARG A 107 -10.18 9.85 -2.85
N ASN A 108 -10.83 10.48 -3.85
CA ASN A 108 -10.80 11.93 -4.05
C ASN A 108 -9.39 12.52 -4.20
N ASN A 109 -8.52 11.83 -4.94
CA ASN A 109 -7.20 12.33 -5.33
C ASN A 109 -6.31 12.77 -4.15
N SER A 110 -6.09 11.89 -3.19
CA SER A 110 -5.25 12.14 -2.01
C SER A 110 -3.78 12.41 -2.39
N ARG A 111 -3.22 13.51 -1.90
CA ARG A 111 -1.80 13.88 -2.11
C ARG A 111 -0.82 12.86 -1.56
N GLY A 112 -1.06 12.39 -0.35
CA GLY A 112 -0.18 11.41 0.31
C GLY A 112 -0.14 10.09 -0.44
N THR A 113 -1.29 9.64 -0.94
CA THR A 113 -1.39 8.43 -1.75
C THR A 113 -0.70 8.59 -3.09
N ASN A 114 -0.90 9.74 -3.77
CA ASN A 114 -0.20 10.06 -5.03
C ASN A 114 1.32 10.07 -4.83
N ASP A 115 1.81 10.68 -3.76
CA ASP A 115 3.24 10.74 -3.45
C ASP A 115 3.83 9.34 -3.29
N CYS A 116 3.21 8.50 -2.47
CA CYS A 116 3.69 7.15 -2.22
C CYS A 116 3.61 6.27 -3.48
N ALA A 117 2.49 6.31 -4.19
CA ALA A 117 2.28 5.53 -5.42
C ALA A 117 3.30 5.92 -6.50
N TYR A 118 3.55 7.21 -6.70
CA TYR A 118 4.55 7.70 -7.65
C TYR A 118 5.95 7.21 -7.30
N LYS A 119 6.34 7.30 -6.01
CA LYS A 119 7.63 6.81 -5.55
C LYS A 119 7.80 5.31 -5.76
N ALA A 120 6.74 4.53 -5.53
CA ALA A 120 6.75 3.09 -5.78
C ALA A 120 6.92 2.79 -7.28
N LEU A 121 6.19 3.51 -8.13
CA LEU A 121 6.28 3.36 -9.59
C LEU A 121 7.69 3.64 -10.09
N VAL A 122 8.30 4.76 -9.68
CA VAL A 122 9.66 5.16 -10.05
C VAL A 122 10.69 4.14 -9.56
N ALA A 123 10.47 3.53 -8.40
CA ALA A 123 11.34 2.49 -7.85
C ALA A 123 11.22 1.13 -8.56
N GLY A 124 10.29 1.00 -9.51
CA GLY A 124 10.08 -0.25 -10.25
C GLY A 124 9.23 -1.28 -9.52
N ILE A 125 8.57 -0.89 -8.43
CA ILE A 125 7.66 -1.77 -7.69
C ILE A 125 6.35 -1.90 -8.48
N PRO A 126 5.87 -3.13 -8.77
CA PRO A 126 4.59 -3.31 -9.44
C PRO A 126 3.46 -2.61 -8.69
N LEU A 127 2.75 -1.72 -9.37
CA LEU A 127 1.75 -0.85 -8.76
C LEU A 127 0.35 -1.18 -9.30
N VAL A 128 -0.59 -1.37 -8.39
CA VAL A 128 -2.02 -1.47 -8.69
C VAL A 128 -2.74 -0.35 -7.97
N THR A 129 -3.44 0.48 -8.72
CA THR A 129 -4.20 1.61 -8.18
C THR A 129 -5.70 1.31 -8.20
N HIS A 130 -6.35 1.51 -7.07
CA HIS A 130 -7.79 1.39 -6.91
C HIS A 130 -8.36 2.78 -6.71
N VAL A 131 -9.17 3.24 -7.66
CA VAL A 131 -9.69 4.62 -7.67
C VAL A 131 -11.18 4.61 -7.36
N TRP A 132 -11.57 5.32 -6.32
CA TRP A 132 -12.96 5.48 -5.89
C TRP A 132 -13.31 6.96 -5.76
N ASN A 133 -14.21 7.42 -6.63
CA ASN A 133 -14.65 8.81 -6.68
C ASN A 133 -16.14 8.88 -6.31
N GLY A 134 -16.42 9.19 -5.05
CA GLY A 134 -17.79 9.31 -4.55
C GLY A 134 -18.55 7.97 -4.61
N ASP A 135 -19.76 7.99 -5.20
CA ASP A 135 -20.62 6.81 -5.32
C ASP A 135 -20.31 5.94 -6.55
N ALA A 136 -19.30 6.32 -7.34
CA ALA A 136 -18.90 5.53 -8.50
C ALA A 136 -18.28 4.18 -8.09
N ALA A 137 -18.39 3.20 -8.97
CA ALA A 137 -17.71 1.92 -8.76
C ALA A 137 -16.18 2.12 -8.69
N ILE A 138 -15.53 1.31 -7.85
CA ILE A 138 -14.08 1.35 -7.71
C ILE A 138 -13.45 0.81 -8.99
N GLN A 139 -12.55 1.58 -9.58
CA GLN A 139 -11.79 1.21 -10.76
C GLN A 139 -10.40 0.72 -10.36
N THR A 140 -9.94 -0.35 -10.98
CA THR A 140 -8.60 -0.93 -10.74
C THR A 140 -7.73 -0.73 -11.96
N VAL A 141 -6.55 -0.15 -11.76
CA VAL A 141 -5.57 0.11 -12.82
C VAL A 141 -4.25 -0.56 -12.47
N HIS A 142 -3.74 -1.42 -13.37
CA HIS A 142 -2.46 -2.08 -13.24
C HIS A 142 -1.38 -1.25 -13.94
N GLU A 143 -0.66 -0.42 -13.21
CA GLU A 143 0.29 0.54 -13.78
C GLU A 143 1.66 -0.08 -14.10
N GLU A 144 1.95 -1.28 -13.64
CA GLU A 144 3.15 -2.02 -14.01
C GLU A 144 3.33 -2.19 -15.52
N GLN A 145 2.21 -2.33 -16.24
CA GLN A 145 2.22 -2.44 -17.70
C GLN A 145 2.58 -1.13 -18.38
N LEU A 146 2.16 0.00 -17.81
CA LEU A 146 2.51 1.34 -18.33
C LEU A 146 3.99 1.62 -18.16
N ALA A 147 4.58 1.26 -17.03
CA ALA A 147 6.00 1.42 -16.78
C ALA A 147 6.86 0.63 -17.78
N LEU A 148 6.44 -0.58 -18.16
CA LEU A 148 7.13 -1.38 -19.17
C LEU A 148 7.07 -0.75 -20.56
N PHE A 149 5.96 -0.12 -20.93
CA PHE A 149 5.83 0.59 -22.21
C PHE A 149 6.67 1.87 -22.26
N GLU A 150 6.75 2.62 -21.17
CA GLU A 150 7.55 3.84 -21.09
C GLU A 150 9.06 3.55 -21.07
N ALA A 151 9.47 2.39 -20.55
CA ALA A 151 10.86 1.97 -20.54
C ALA A 151 11.35 1.36 -21.86
N ALA A 152 10.44 1.01 -22.74
CA ALA A 152 10.76 0.47 -24.08
C ALA A 152 10.93 1.59 -25.10
#